data_97b29185e0dff2fb5e068e60ea0e74d6
#
_entry.id   97b29185e0dff2fb5e068e60ea0e74d6
#
_cell.length_a   1.000
_cell.length_b   1.000
_cell.length_c   1.000
_cell.angle_alpha   90.00
_cell.angle_beta   90.00
_cell.angle_gamma   90.00
#
_symmetry.space_group_name_H-M   'P 1'
#
loop_
_entity.id
_entity.type
_entity.pdbx_description
1 polymer ?
#
loop_
_entity_poly.entity_id
_entity_poly.type
_entity_poly.pdbx_seq_one_letter_code
_entity_poly.pdbx_strand_id
1 'polypeptide(L)'
;MHRRIRTHRSLGAIGAGLMIFLAACGTQGSSPEASPSASSGTGEPVEIEWYVGLGTGTNPEQIPIEEEQVEAFNTDHPNIHLTLTIVDSEEAEGNLARRMPTNPPDIIGPIGIRGLQGFGDTLLDLTESIESAGVDRSTIEDALWDVYQLDGKQIGIPMAVYPAFIYYNKALFDEADLPYPPDEVGEQYEGADWTWETVRELALQLTVDSSGNDANSPDFDPASIDVWGLDAQFTNNDPRAWSTIFGGSGSIVGDDGSTAQWPDNWRDGLQFFYDGMWTDHIIPTKAELDAIEPDGNSFNTGRIAMDVVHQWYTCCLAGVSDWDVAVLPTGPDGTITSKLHADTVGILDTTENPEAAFEVLNWIRQNPTLLQAWGALPAVVDQRDAFFAALDEQFTPLEVAWSVSTLMLGYPDVPSHEASMPNFVEANAANGEFGSRLWTTPGLDLQAEVDAHVERIQGIFDEPG
;
A
#
# COMPACT_ATOMS: atom_id res chain seq x y z
N MET A 1 19.90 -26.85 39.85
CA MET A 1 20.88 -26.21 40.71
C MET A 1 20.43 -24.79 40.97
N HIS A 2 19.90 -24.55 42.18
CA HIS A 2 19.30 -23.28 42.59
C HIS A 2 20.39 -22.24 42.87
N ARG A 3 20.18 -20.99 42.47
CA ARG A 3 20.79 -19.84 43.17
C ARG A 3 19.86 -18.63 43.17
N ARG A 4 19.32 -18.34 44.38
CA ARG A 4 18.67 -17.08 44.76
C ARG A 4 19.75 -16.05 45.11
N ILE A 5 19.55 -14.76 44.75
CA ILE A 5 20.20 -13.59 45.36
C ILE A 5 19.17 -12.47 45.44
N ARG A 6 18.90 -12.14 46.50
CA ARG A 6 18.67 -11.19 47.62
C ARG A 6 18.50 -9.72 47.16
N THR A 7 17.39 -9.22 47.64
CA THR A 7 16.97 -7.82 47.77
C THR A 7 17.86 -7.00 48.70
N HIS A 8 18.10 -5.72 48.35
CA HIS A 8 18.46 -4.70 49.35
C HIS A 8 17.53 -3.47 49.18
N ARG A 9 16.79 -3.21 50.28
CA ARG A 9 16.12 -1.95 50.61
C ARG A 9 17.12 -1.04 51.30
N SER A 10 17.08 0.27 51.01
CA SER A 10 17.55 1.30 51.93
C SER A 10 16.57 2.48 51.96
N LEU A 11 16.10 2.76 53.16
CA LEU A 11 15.30 3.92 53.58
C LEU A 11 16.23 5.11 53.90
N GLY A 12 15.67 6.32 53.85
CA GLY A 12 16.14 7.53 54.59
C GLY A 12 15.87 8.77 53.75
N ALA A 13 15.38 9.88 54.19
CA ALA A 13 14.74 10.40 55.39
C ALA A 13 14.41 11.89 55.05
N ILE A 14 13.28 12.28 55.42
CA ILE A 14 12.68 13.55 55.86
C ILE A 14 13.61 14.78 55.94
N GLY A 15 13.13 15.92 55.32
CA GLY A 15 13.61 17.28 55.64
C GLY A 15 12.50 18.30 55.42
N ALA A 16 11.93 18.79 56.51
CA ALA A 16 10.94 19.87 56.55
C ALA A 16 11.65 21.23 56.71
N GLY A 17 11.07 22.28 56.16
CA GLY A 17 11.52 23.69 56.39
C GLY A 17 10.63 24.68 55.63
N LEU A 18 9.74 25.18 56.27
CA LEU A 18 9.45 26.46 56.95
C LEU A 18 9.07 27.63 56.00
N MET A 19 7.84 28.08 56.20
CA MET A 19 7.24 29.31 55.64
C MET A 19 7.95 30.59 56.12
N ILE A 20 7.98 31.59 55.22
CA ILE A 20 7.99 33.00 55.63
C ILE A 20 7.03 33.78 54.74
N PHE A 21 6.01 34.40 55.36
CA PHE A 21 5.13 35.41 54.80
C PHE A 21 5.84 36.76 54.86
N LEU A 22 5.76 37.51 53.74
CA LEU A 22 5.91 38.96 53.78
C LEU A 22 4.91 39.59 52.80
N ALA A 23 3.99 40.34 53.38
CA ALA A 23 3.05 41.23 52.70
C ALA A 23 3.72 42.58 52.41
N ALA A 24 3.54 43.11 51.23
CA ALA A 24 3.66 44.56 50.96
C ALA A 24 2.68 44.99 49.87
N CYS A 25 1.92 46.03 50.20
CA CYS A 25 0.92 46.70 49.39
C CYS A 25 1.50 47.57 48.27
N GLY A 26 0.76 47.65 47.15
CA GLY A 26 0.47 48.92 46.44
C GLY A 26 1.16 49.14 45.10
N THR A 27 0.43 49.11 44.02
CA THR A 27 -0.03 50.28 43.25
C THR A 27 -0.68 49.85 41.93
N GLN A 28 -1.73 50.55 41.54
CA GLN A 28 -2.53 50.43 40.32
C GLN A 28 -1.68 50.62 39.04
N GLY A 29 -1.97 49.81 38.03
CA GLY A 29 -1.49 50.05 36.68
C GLY A 29 -1.96 48.96 35.69
N SER A 30 -2.94 49.36 34.85
CA SER A 30 -3.29 48.83 33.51
C SER A 30 -3.41 47.32 33.30
N SER A 31 -4.63 46.91 32.99
CA SER A 31 -5.00 45.58 32.46
C SER A 31 -4.16 45.20 31.23
N PRO A 32 -3.58 44.01 31.18
CA PRO A 32 -3.32 43.31 29.92
C PRO A 32 -4.58 42.56 29.50
N GLU A 33 -4.88 42.64 28.20
CA GLU A 33 -5.86 41.84 27.51
C GLU A 33 -5.76 40.39 27.88
N ALA A 34 -6.90 39.79 28.16
CA ALA A 34 -7.03 38.38 28.44
C ALA A 34 -6.68 37.57 27.16
N SER A 35 -5.62 36.80 27.23
CA SER A 35 -5.43 35.66 26.35
C SER A 35 -6.66 34.75 26.50
N PRO A 36 -7.19 34.13 25.43
CA PRO A 36 -8.28 33.20 25.55
C PRO A 36 -7.82 32.02 26.42
N SER A 37 -8.45 31.90 27.58
CA SER A 37 -8.32 30.69 28.41
C SER A 37 -8.84 29.52 27.58
N ALA A 38 -8.01 28.54 27.35
CA ALA A 38 -8.47 27.23 26.93
C ALA A 38 -9.55 26.77 27.92
N SER A 39 -10.77 26.66 27.44
CA SER A 39 -11.88 26.09 28.17
C SER A 39 -11.58 24.61 28.37
N SER A 40 -11.19 24.23 29.58
CA SER A 40 -11.23 22.83 30.00
C SER A 40 -12.71 22.44 30.12
N GLY A 41 -13.27 21.97 29.01
CA GLY A 41 -14.63 21.45 28.96
C GLY A 41 -14.71 20.18 29.82
N THR A 42 -15.56 20.21 30.83
CA THR A 42 -15.99 19.04 31.61
C THR A 42 -17.14 18.32 30.92
N GLY A 43 -17.07 18.16 29.60
CA GLY A 43 -17.98 17.34 28.80
C GLY A 43 -17.45 15.90 28.68
N GLU A 44 -18.35 14.96 28.40
CA GLU A 44 -17.91 13.63 27.94
C GLU A 44 -17.08 13.81 26.64
N PRO A 45 -16.04 12.95 26.42
CA PRO A 45 -15.26 13.02 25.19
C PRO A 45 -16.16 12.81 23.97
N VAL A 46 -15.76 13.40 22.84
CA VAL A 46 -16.43 13.16 21.55
C VAL A 46 -16.01 11.78 21.06
N GLU A 47 -16.98 10.92 20.77
CA GLU A 47 -16.74 9.61 20.22
C GLU A 47 -16.47 9.72 18.71
N ILE A 48 -15.37 9.12 18.24
CA ILE A 48 -15.00 8.99 16.82
C ILE A 48 -14.70 7.53 16.53
N GLU A 49 -15.31 6.96 15.51
CA GLU A 49 -15.00 5.62 15.02
C GLU A 49 -14.13 5.69 13.77
N TRP A 50 -12.96 5.04 13.84
CA TRP A 50 -12.06 4.84 12.71
C TRP A 50 -12.20 3.41 12.18
N TYR A 51 -12.63 3.27 10.91
CA TYR A 51 -12.85 2.01 10.21
C TYR A 51 -11.68 1.72 9.25
N VAL A 52 -11.01 0.59 9.46
CA VAL A 52 -9.87 0.08 8.66
C VAL A 52 -10.28 -1.16 7.90
N GLY A 53 -9.77 -1.30 6.65
CA GLY A 53 -10.02 -2.47 5.80
C GLY A 53 -10.10 -2.15 4.29
N LEU A 54 -10.07 -0.86 3.92
CA LEU A 54 -10.21 -0.41 2.53
C LEU A 54 -8.86 -0.12 1.83
N GLY A 55 -7.78 -0.44 2.51
CA GLY A 55 -6.39 -0.27 2.09
C GLY A 55 -5.47 -1.09 2.98
N THR A 56 -4.33 -0.54 3.42
CA THR A 56 -3.45 -1.19 4.39
C THR A 56 -4.10 -1.24 5.78
N GLY A 57 -3.51 -2.00 6.73
CA GLY A 57 -3.92 -1.99 8.13
C GLY A 57 -4.66 -3.26 8.58
N THR A 58 -4.75 -4.29 7.76
CA THR A 58 -5.45 -5.54 8.11
C THR A 58 -4.52 -6.72 8.37
N ASN A 59 -3.21 -6.57 8.13
CA ASN A 59 -2.26 -7.65 8.38
C ASN A 59 -2.05 -7.87 9.88
N PRO A 60 -1.85 -9.12 10.32
CA PRO A 60 -1.66 -9.46 11.73
C PRO A 60 -0.53 -8.70 12.43
N GLU A 61 0.51 -8.29 11.69
CA GLU A 61 1.65 -7.53 12.19
C GLU A 61 1.30 -6.06 12.43
N GLN A 62 0.33 -5.51 11.70
CA GLN A 62 -0.08 -4.10 11.74
C GLN A 62 -1.07 -3.82 12.87
N ILE A 63 -2.01 -4.73 13.08
CA ILE A 63 -3.11 -4.58 14.03
C ILE A 63 -2.66 -4.19 15.46
N PRO A 64 -1.67 -4.87 16.09
CA PRO A 64 -1.22 -4.50 17.43
C PRO A 64 -0.62 -3.09 17.51
N ILE A 65 0.02 -2.64 16.42
CA ILE A 65 0.62 -1.31 16.36
C ILE A 65 -0.47 -0.24 16.27
N GLU A 66 -1.48 -0.47 15.44
CA GLU A 66 -2.64 0.43 15.33
C GLU A 66 -3.40 0.58 16.65
N GLU A 67 -3.66 -0.55 17.33
CA GLU A 67 -4.29 -0.55 18.65
C GLU A 67 -3.47 0.25 19.69
N GLU A 68 -2.15 0.07 19.74
CA GLU A 68 -1.25 0.83 20.62
C GLU A 68 -1.27 2.33 20.29
N GLN A 69 -1.27 2.69 19.02
CA GLN A 69 -1.32 4.09 18.60
C GLN A 69 -2.66 4.75 18.94
N VAL A 70 -3.78 4.04 18.84
CA VAL A 70 -5.10 4.52 19.27
C VAL A 70 -5.15 4.72 20.78
N GLU A 71 -4.58 3.82 21.58
CA GLU A 71 -4.45 4.00 23.05
C GLU A 71 -3.61 5.25 23.39
N ALA A 72 -2.52 5.47 22.66
CA ALA A 72 -1.68 6.67 22.84
C ALA A 72 -2.46 7.94 22.48
N PHE A 73 -3.17 7.95 21.34
CA PHE A 73 -4.03 9.07 20.94
C PHE A 73 -5.06 9.42 22.02
N ASN A 74 -5.79 8.44 22.51
CA ASN A 74 -6.81 8.62 23.54
C ASN A 74 -6.24 9.17 24.87
N THR A 75 -4.97 8.85 25.17
CA THR A 75 -4.27 9.40 26.34
C THR A 75 -3.92 10.88 26.14
N ASP A 76 -3.48 11.25 24.97
CA ASP A 76 -3.01 12.61 24.66
C ASP A 76 -4.15 13.57 24.31
N HIS A 77 -5.31 13.05 23.88
CA HIS A 77 -6.49 13.81 23.45
C HIS A 77 -7.74 13.51 24.31
N PRO A 78 -7.78 13.88 25.59
CA PRO A 78 -8.82 13.46 26.53
C PRO A 78 -10.23 13.98 26.21
N ASN A 79 -10.38 14.85 25.23
CA ASN A 79 -11.63 15.39 24.70
C ASN A 79 -12.18 14.63 23.48
N ILE A 80 -11.41 13.69 22.91
CA ILE A 80 -11.81 12.78 21.84
C ILE A 80 -11.57 11.35 22.33
N HIS A 81 -12.54 10.47 22.12
CA HIS A 81 -12.37 9.04 22.33
C HIS A 81 -12.42 8.32 20.97
N LEU A 82 -11.27 7.90 20.49
CA LEU A 82 -11.10 7.20 19.23
C LEU A 82 -11.31 5.70 19.43
N THR A 83 -12.24 5.13 18.68
CA THR A 83 -12.47 3.68 18.62
C THR A 83 -12.01 3.15 17.26
N LEU A 84 -11.25 2.06 17.28
CA LEU A 84 -10.74 1.38 16.10
C LEU A 84 -11.63 0.18 15.76
N THR A 85 -12.06 0.10 14.50
CA THR A 85 -12.77 -1.05 13.93
C THR A 85 -12.01 -1.56 12.73
N ILE A 86 -11.38 -2.73 12.84
CA ILE A 86 -10.65 -3.38 11.75
C ILE A 86 -11.52 -4.49 11.18
N VAL A 87 -11.66 -4.52 9.86
CA VAL A 87 -12.38 -5.55 9.11
C VAL A 87 -11.45 -6.07 8.02
N ASP A 88 -11.44 -7.39 7.84
CA ASP A 88 -10.67 -8.04 6.81
C ASP A 88 -10.91 -7.39 5.43
N SER A 89 -9.86 -7.21 4.65
CA SER A 89 -9.90 -6.45 3.39
C SER A 89 -10.87 -7.04 2.35
N GLU A 90 -11.06 -8.37 2.34
CA GLU A 90 -12.01 -9.03 1.43
C GLU A 90 -13.48 -8.74 1.82
N GLU A 91 -13.74 -8.49 3.11
CA GLU A 91 -15.08 -8.25 3.65
C GLU A 91 -15.41 -6.77 3.83
N ALA A 92 -14.40 -5.90 3.88
CA ALA A 92 -14.53 -4.52 4.35
C ALA A 92 -15.47 -3.67 3.52
N GLU A 93 -15.36 -3.69 2.18
CA GLU A 93 -16.26 -2.93 1.29
C GLU A 93 -17.73 -3.33 1.52
N GLY A 94 -18.00 -4.64 1.52
CA GLY A 94 -19.36 -5.17 1.74
C GLY A 94 -19.87 -4.92 3.17
N ASN A 95 -18.99 -4.94 4.16
CA ASN A 95 -19.32 -4.63 5.54
C ASN A 95 -19.70 -3.14 5.68
N LEU A 96 -18.87 -2.25 5.17
CA LEU A 96 -19.11 -0.81 5.21
C LEU A 96 -20.40 -0.43 4.46
N ALA A 97 -20.60 -0.92 3.24
CA ALA A 97 -21.81 -0.66 2.46
C ALA A 97 -23.09 -1.04 3.22
N ARG A 98 -23.09 -2.14 3.98
CA ARG A 98 -24.21 -2.53 4.84
C ARG A 98 -24.40 -1.62 6.05
N ARG A 99 -23.32 -1.03 6.58
CA ARG A 99 -23.34 -0.14 7.74
C ARG A 99 -23.81 1.28 7.41
N MET A 100 -23.46 1.78 6.22
CA MET A 100 -23.73 3.14 5.78
C MET A 100 -25.14 3.64 6.09
N PRO A 101 -26.25 2.89 5.86
CA PRO A 101 -27.61 3.39 6.10
C PRO A 101 -28.02 3.48 7.57
N THR A 102 -27.31 2.82 8.50
CA THR A 102 -27.79 2.62 9.88
C THR A 102 -26.81 3.00 10.97
N ASN A 103 -25.53 2.75 10.75
CA ASN A 103 -24.46 3.02 11.71
C ASN A 103 -23.14 3.22 10.96
N PRO A 104 -23.02 4.29 10.14
CA PRO A 104 -21.76 4.61 9.48
C PRO A 104 -20.67 4.94 10.51
N PRO A 105 -19.40 4.64 10.26
CA PRO A 105 -18.30 5.17 11.05
C PRO A 105 -18.11 6.67 10.76
N ASP A 106 -17.24 7.35 11.51
CA ASP A 106 -16.90 8.75 11.23
C ASP A 106 -15.78 8.86 10.19
N ILE A 107 -14.81 7.95 10.27
CA ILE A 107 -13.59 7.96 9.45
C ILE A 107 -13.41 6.58 8.81
N ILE A 108 -13.05 6.58 7.54
CA ILE A 108 -12.66 5.37 6.80
C ILE A 108 -11.25 5.50 6.26
N GLY A 109 -10.46 4.44 6.34
CA GLY A 109 -9.11 4.44 5.80
C GLY A 109 -8.06 3.75 6.67
N PRO A 110 -6.85 3.55 6.17
CA PRO A 110 -6.39 3.97 4.84
C PRO A 110 -7.32 3.50 3.72
N ILE A 111 -7.53 4.37 2.71
CA ILE A 111 -8.39 4.08 1.57
C ILE A 111 -7.64 4.41 0.27
N GLY A 112 -7.47 3.40 -0.57
CA GLY A 112 -6.83 3.52 -1.87
C GLY A 112 -7.75 4.06 -2.97
N ILE A 113 -7.21 4.26 -4.16
CA ILE A 113 -7.93 4.79 -5.33
C ILE A 113 -9.17 3.94 -5.63
N ARG A 114 -9.07 2.62 -5.55
CA ARG A 114 -10.20 1.69 -5.73
C ARG A 114 -11.33 1.95 -4.73
N GLY A 115 -11.02 2.08 -3.46
CA GLY A 115 -12.02 2.34 -2.42
C GLY A 115 -12.72 3.69 -2.58
N LEU A 116 -12.02 4.69 -3.12
CA LEU A 116 -12.62 5.99 -3.45
C LEU A 116 -13.72 5.87 -4.51
N GLN A 117 -13.63 4.92 -5.44
CA GLN A 117 -14.67 4.70 -6.45
C GLN A 117 -15.98 4.21 -5.81
N GLY A 118 -15.88 3.44 -4.72
CA GLY A 118 -17.06 2.92 -4.00
C GLY A 118 -17.68 3.89 -3.01
N PHE A 119 -16.88 4.76 -2.40
CA PHE A 119 -17.29 5.58 -1.26
C PHE A 119 -17.01 7.08 -1.40
N GLY A 120 -16.33 7.52 -2.45
CA GLY A 120 -15.91 8.92 -2.63
C GLY A 120 -17.06 9.93 -2.53
N ASP A 121 -18.23 9.61 -3.08
CA ASP A 121 -19.43 10.45 -3.03
C ASP A 121 -19.99 10.66 -1.61
N THR A 122 -19.61 9.79 -0.67
CA THR A 122 -20.04 9.88 0.74
C THR A 122 -19.04 10.60 1.63
N LEU A 123 -17.93 11.07 1.05
CA LEU A 123 -16.88 11.75 1.80
C LEU A 123 -17.12 13.26 1.89
N LEU A 124 -16.73 13.80 3.04
CA LEU A 124 -16.80 15.22 3.35
C LEU A 124 -15.80 16.00 2.48
N ASP A 125 -16.21 17.18 2.01
CA ASP A 125 -15.27 18.16 1.42
C ASP A 125 -14.37 18.75 2.52
N LEU A 126 -13.10 18.48 2.43
CA LEU A 126 -12.07 18.89 3.40
C LEU A 126 -11.43 20.25 3.08
N THR A 127 -11.86 20.93 2.00
CA THR A 127 -11.20 22.17 1.53
C THR A 127 -11.06 23.22 2.64
N GLU A 128 -12.16 23.52 3.36
CA GLU A 128 -12.12 24.50 4.46
C GLU A 128 -11.28 24.02 5.66
N SER A 129 -11.34 22.72 5.97
CA SER A 129 -10.57 22.15 7.09
C SER A 129 -9.08 22.18 6.81
N ILE A 130 -8.67 21.87 5.57
CA ILE A 130 -7.28 21.94 5.10
C ILE A 130 -6.73 23.37 5.22
N GLU A 131 -7.48 24.35 4.74
CA GLU A 131 -7.11 25.76 4.83
C GLU A 131 -7.01 26.24 6.28
N SER A 132 -8.02 25.91 7.10
CA SER A 132 -8.09 26.32 8.50
C SER A 132 -6.97 25.72 9.36
N ALA A 133 -6.59 24.48 9.07
CA ALA A 133 -5.49 23.80 9.74
C ALA A 133 -4.11 24.22 9.22
N GLY A 134 -4.05 25.00 8.14
CA GLY A 134 -2.79 25.45 7.55
C GLY A 134 -1.94 24.32 6.97
N VAL A 135 -2.57 23.29 6.40
CA VAL A 135 -1.85 22.19 5.74
C VAL A 135 -1.07 22.73 4.55
N ASP A 136 0.24 22.59 4.59
CA ASP A 136 1.12 23.07 3.50
C ASP A 136 1.05 22.10 2.31
N ARG A 137 0.29 22.49 1.28
CA ARG A 137 0.13 21.70 0.07
C ARG A 137 1.42 21.56 -0.74
N SER A 138 2.38 22.47 -0.59
CA SER A 138 3.63 22.45 -1.35
C SER A 138 4.60 21.34 -0.94
N THR A 139 4.32 20.67 0.19
CA THR A 139 5.11 19.54 0.70
C THR A 139 4.75 18.20 0.06
N ILE A 140 3.71 18.17 -0.77
CA ILE A 140 3.19 16.98 -1.46
C ILE A 140 3.08 17.31 -2.96
N GLU A 141 3.41 16.39 -3.81
CA GLU A 141 3.32 16.55 -5.27
C GLU A 141 1.87 16.87 -5.71
N ASP A 142 1.69 17.85 -6.60
CA ASP A 142 0.36 18.32 -7.07
C ASP A 142 -0.48 17.17 -7.64
N ALA A 143 0.14 16.25 -8.38
CA ALA A 143 -0.56 15.09 -8.98
C ALA A 143 -1.23 14.18 -7.93
N LEU A 144 -0.67 14.10 -6.71
CA LEU A 144 -1.28 13.32 -5.62
C LEU A 144 -2.51 14.01 -5.04
N TRP A 145 -2.53 15.34 -5.01
CA TRP A 145 -3.72 16.08 -4.59
C TRP A 145 -4.88 15.87 -5.55
N ASP A 146 -4.60 15.80 -6.86
CA ASP A 146 -5.62 15.62 -7.90
C ASP A 146 -6.30 14.25 -7.81
N VAL A 147 -5.59 13.20 -7.34
CA VAL A 147 -6.16 11.86 -7.09
C VAL A 147 -7.34 11.90 -6.12
N TYR A 148 -7.30 12.82 -5.13
CA TYR A 148 -8.32 12.92 -4.09
C TYR A 148 -9.28 14.09 -4.33
N GLN A 149 -9.44 14.50 -5.58
CA GLN A 149 -10.47 15.44 -5.98
C GLN A 149 -11.63 14.72 -6.68
N LEU A 150 -12.84 14.96 -6.20
CA LEU A 150 -14.06 14.45 -6.79
C LEU A 150 -15.07 15.60 -6.93
N ASP A 151 -15.54 15.88 -8.14
CA ASP A 151 -16.51 16.93 -8.45
C ASP A 151 -16.14 18.32 -7.88
N GLY A 152 -14.84 18.62 -7.86
CA GLY A 152 -14.31 19.90 -7.33
C GLY A 152 -14.18 19.97 -5.82
N LYS A 153 -14.46 18.89 -5.10
CA LYS A 153 -14.25 18.75 -3.65
C LYS A 153 -12.90 18.06 -3.38
N GLN A 154 -12.20 18.45 -2.37
CA GLN A 154 -11.03 17.73 -1.85
C GLN A 154 -11.51 16.73 -0.80
N ILE A 155 -11.66 15.46 -1.16
CA ILE A 155 -12.23 14.41 -0.30
C ILE A 155 -11.21 13.65 0.55
N GLY A 156 -9.92 13.94 0.38
CA GLY A 156 -8.82 13.35 1.17
C GLY A 156 -7.57 14.19 1.10
N ILE A 157 -6.67 13.98 2.03
CA ILE A 157 -5.30 14.52 2.01
C ILE A 157 -4.37 13.36 1.65
N PRO A 158 -3.53 13.47 0.60
CA PRO A 158 -2.55 12.43 0.31
C PRO A 158 -1.72 12.10 1.54
N MET A 159 -1.68 10.84 1.93
CA MET A 159 -0.99 10.40 3.13
C MET A 159 0.23 9.54 2.79
N ALA A 160 0.05 8.60 1.91
CA ALA A 160 1.04 7.60 1.55
C ALA A 160 1.02 7.30 0.06
N VAL A 161 2.16 6.87 -0.46
CA VAL A 161 2.33 6.40 -1.84
C VAL A 161 3.11 5.10 -1.84
N TYR A 162 2.80 4.24 -2.80
CA TYR A 162 3.39 2.91 -2.90
C TYR A 162 3.77 2.61 -4.35
N PRO A 163 4.94 3.02 -4.79
CA PRO A 163 5.45 2.62 -6.10
C PRO A 163 5.71 1.11 -6.12
N ALA A 164 5.48 0.48 -7.27
CA ALA A 164 5.90 -0.89 -7.52
C ALA A 164 7.36 -0.93 -8.01
N PHE A 165 8.10 -1.96 -7.60
CA PHE A 165 9.45 -2.26 -8.05
C PHE A 165 9.73 -3.75 -7.83
N ILE A 166 10.93 -4.23 -8.17
CA ILE A 166 11.30 -5.62 -7.99
C ILE A 166 12.01 -5.79 -6.65
N TYR A 167 11.51 -6.70 -5.80
CA TYR A 167 12.28 -7.30 -4.71
C TYR A 167 13.01 -8.52 -5.25
N TYR A 168 14.26 -8.75 -4.88
CA TYR A 168 14.98 -9.93 -5.31
C TYR A 168 15.76 -10.59 -4.17
N ASN A 169 15.83 -11.92 -4.21
CA ASN A 169 16.53 -12.74 -3.23
C ASN A 169 17.99 -12.94 -3.67
N LYS A 170 18.92 -12.22 -3.03
CA LYS A 170 20.35 -12.23 -3.37
C LYS A 170 20.96 -13.62 -3.27
N ALA A 171 20.50 -14.43 -2.32
CA ALA A 171 21.04 -15.78 -2.16
C ALA A 171 20.76 -16.69 -3.37
N LEU A 172 19.61 -16.54 -4.04
CA LEU A 172 19.28 -17.30 -5.24
C LEU A 172 20.09 -16.84 -6.46
N PHE A 173 20.38 -15.54 -6.55
CA PHE A 173 21.29 -15.00 -7.57
C PHE A 173 22.71 -15.48 -7.37
N ASP A 174 23.22 -15.48 -6.14
CA ASP A 174 24.54 -15.97 -5.78
C ASP A 174 24.68 -17.48 -6.06
N GLU A 175 23.63 -18.28 -5.78
CA GLU A 175 23.61 -19.71 -6.07
C GLU A 175 23.68 -19.99 -7.59
N ALA A 176 23.03 -19.15 -8.39
CA ALA A 176 23.03 -19.23 -9.84
C ALA A 176 24.27 -18.61 -10.50
N ASP A 177 25.19 -17.98 -9.74
CA ASP A 177 26.35 -17.20 -10.23
C ASP A 177 25.93 -16.09 -11.22
N LEU A 178 24.80 -15.41 -10.90
CA LEU A 178 24.22 -14.33 -11.70
C LEU A 178 24.42 -12.97 -11.03
N PRO A 179 24.70 -11.90 -11.79
CA PRO A 179 24.72 -10.55 -11.24
C PRO A 179 23.34 -10.10 -10.77
N TYR A 180 23.31 -9.12 -9.85
CA TYR A 180 22.06 -8.58 -9.34
C TYR A 180 21.38 -7.67 -10.38
N PRO A 181 20.04 -7.55 -10.33
CA PRO A 181 19.29 -6.63 -11.18
C PRO A 181 19.67 -5.16 -10.94
N PRO A 182 19.50 -4.26 -11.94
CA PRO A 182 19.83 -2.85 -11.83
C PRO A 182 19.02 -2.11 -10.77
N ASP A 183 19.67 -1.20 -10.03
CA ASP A 183 19.04 -0.25 -9.09
C ASP A 183 18.94 1.18 -9.65
N GLU A 184 19.46 1.42 -10.86
CA GLU A 184 19.36 2.69 -11.57
C GLU A 184 18.63 2.52 -12.91
N VAL A 185 17.78 3.49 -13.25
CA VAL A 185 17.05 3.51 -14.53
C VAL A 185 18.03 3.75 -15.70
N GLY A 186 17.95 2.87 -16.70
CA GLY A 186 18.81 2.92 -17.89
C GLY A 186 20.13 2.21 -17.74
N GLU A 187 20.40 1.62 -16.60
CA GLU A 187 21.52 0.69 -16.43
C GLU A 187 21.26 -0.61 -17.21
N GLN A 188 22.35 -1.21 -17.72
CA GLN A 188 22.28 -2.45 -18.48
C GLN A 188 22.57 -3.66 -17.59
N TYR A 189 21.84 -4.76 -17.83
CA TYR A 189 22.11 -6.04 -17.21
C TYR A 189 23.01 -6.87 -18.14
N GLU A 190 24.26 -7.13 -17.72
CA GLU A 190 25.28 -7.85 -18.51
C GLU A 190 25.50 -7.33 -19.95
N GLY A 191 25.27 -6.03 -20.16
CA GLY A 191 25.41 -5.37 -21.47
C GLY A 191 24.18 -5.46 -22.37
N ALA A 192 23.09 -6.04 -21.90
CA ALA A 192 21.75 -5.97 -22.50
C ALA A 192 20.93 -4.86 -21.82
N ASP A 193 20.00 -4.27 -22.55
CA ASP A 193 19.06 -3.31 -21.98
C ASP A 193 18.14 -4.03 -20.96
N TRP A 194 17.83 -3.35 -19.83
CA TRP A 194 16.95 -3.89 -18.80
C TRP A 194 15.49 -3.79 -19.25
N THR A 195 14.97 -4.88 -19.80
CA THR A 195 13.64 -5.03 -20.40
C THR A 195 12.92 -6.23 -19.82
N TRP A 196 11.59 -6.33 -20.02
CA TRP A 196 10.83 -7.51 -19.61
C TRP A 196 11.32 -8.81 -20.27
N GLU A 197 11.87 -8.75 -21.50
CA GLU A 197 12.49 -9.93 -22.11
C GLU A 197 13.76 -10.33 -21.36
N THR A 198 14.59 -9.36 -20.93
CA THR A 198 15.78 -9.63 -20.09
C THR A 198 15.37 -10.24 -18.75
N VAL A 199 14.30 -9.73 -18.13
CA VAL A 199 13.74 -10.32 -16.90
C VAL A 199 13.24 -11.75 -17.14
N ARG A 200 12.58 -12.02 -18.28
CA ARG A 200 12.13 -13.36 -18.63
C ARG A 200 13.31 -14.33 -18.80
N GLU A 201 14.35 -13.93 -19.54
CA GLU A 201 15.57 -14.73 -19.72
C GLU A 201 16.27 -15.02 -18.38
N LEU A 202 16.29 -14.03 -17.50
CA LEU A 202 16.82 -14.16 -16.15
C LEU A 202 15.96 -15.10 -15.28
N ALA A 203 14.65 -14.94 -15.33
CA ALA A 203 13.72 -15.78 -14.60
C ALA A 203 13.79 -17.26 -15.04
N LEU A 204 14.02 -17.53 -16.33
CA LEU A 204 14.24 -18.91 -16.82
C LEU A 204 15.50 -19.55 -16.21
N GLN A 205 16.56 -18.77 -15.97
CA GLN A 205 17.78 -19.27 -15.34
C GLN A 205 17.60 -19.48 -13.83
N LEU A 206 16.76 -18.66 -13.18
CA LEU A 206 16.48 -18.70 -11.74
C LEU A 206 15.35 -19.68 -11.37
N THR A 207 14.56 -20.15 -12.35
CA THR A 207 13.54 -21.16 -12.11
C THR A 207 14.19 -22.53 -12.11
N VAL A 208 14.11 -23.24 -10.98
CA VAL A 208 14.86 -24.49 -10.78
C VAL A 208 13.93 -25.59 -10.26
N ASP A 209 14.03 -26.79 -10.84
CA ASP A 209 13.32 -27.98 -10.38
C ASP A 209 14.01 -28.64 -9.17
N SER A 210 13.33 -29.57 -8.53
CA SER A 210 13.83 -30.32 -7.36
C SER A 210 15.09 -31.17 -7.64
N SER A 211 15.48 -31.30 -8.90
CA SER A 211 16.70 -32.01 -9.34
C SER A 211 17.85 -31.04 -9.61
N GLY A 212 17.61 -29.71 -9.53
CA GLY A 212 18.60 -28.67 -9.76
C GLY A 212 18.76 -28.30 -11.24
N ASN A 213 17.79 -28.62 -12.10
CA ASN A 213 17.80 -28.19 -13.50
C ASN A 213 17.05 -26.85 -13.60
N ASP A 214 17.63 -25.85 -14.29
CA ASP A 214 16.95 -24.61 -14.62
C ASP A 214 15.91 -24.79 -15.75
N ALA A 215 15.02 -23.82 -15.92
CA ALA A 215 13.93 -23.90 -16.90
C ALA A 215 14.43 -23.89 -18.37
N ASN A 216 15.69 -23.57 -18.64
CA ASN A 216 16.29 -23.70 -19.98
C ASN A 216 16.81 -25.11 -20.24
N SER A 217 16.93 -25.96 -19.21
CA SER A 217 17.45 -27.32 -19.33
C SER A 217 16.44 -28.22 -20.05
N PRO A 218 16.88 -29.09 -20.98
CA PRO A 218 15.98 -30.10 -21.55
C PRO A 218 15.54 -31.18 -20.55
N ASP A 219 16.18 -31.24 -19.38
CA ASP A 219 15.86 -32.18 -18.30
C ASP A 219 15.01 -31.51 -17.19
N PHE A 220 14.58 -30.27 -17.37
CA PHE A 220 13.70 -29.55 -16.45
C PHE A 220 12.34 -30.22 -16.33
N ASP A 221 11.89 -30.42 -15.10
CA ASP A 221 10.58 -31.00 -14.79
C ASP A 221 9.63 -29.94 -14.20
N PRO A 222 8.72 -29.37 -15.01
CA PRO A 222 7.80 -28.33 -14.54
C PRO A 222 6.76 -28.86 -13.51
N ALA A 223 6.68 -30.16 -13.27
CA ALA A 223 5.82 -30.72 -12.22
C ALA A 223 6.50 -30.75 -10.84
N SER A 224 7.77 -30.36 -10.75
CA SER A 224 8.56 -30.46 -9.51
C SER A 224 9.41 -29.20 -9.23
N ILE A 225 8.90 -28.03 -9.53
CA ILE A 225 9.60 -26.74 -9.35
C ILE A 225 9.86 -26.50 -7.86
N ASP A 226 11.07 -26.13 -7.53
CA ASP A 226 11.50 -25.76 -6.18
C ASP A 226 11.67 -24.26 -6.01
N VAL A 227 12.12 -23.55 -7.05
CA VAL A 227 12.28 -22.08 -7.09
C VAL A 227 11.65 -21.55 -8.36
N TRP A 228 10.87 -20.46 -8.25
CA TRP A 228 10.36 -19.69 -9.38
C TRP A 228 11.18 -18.42 -9.58
N GLY A 229 11.47 -18.08 -10.82
CA GLY A 229 12.28 -16.91 -11.17
C GLY A 229 11.56 -15.58 -10.98
N LEU A 230 10.24 -15.57 -11.09
CA LEU A 230 9.43 -14.34 -11.04
C LEU A 230 8.08 -14.59 -10.36
N ASP A 231 7.59 -13.61 -9.62
CA ASP A 231 6.19 -13.48 -9.21
C ASP A 231 5.75 -12.01 -9.29
N ALA A 232 4.45 -11.77 -9.19
CA ALA A 232 3.84 -10.45 -9.07
C ALA A 232 2.83 -10.48 -7.91
N GLN A 233 3.37 -10.62 -6.70
CA GLN A 233 2.62 -10.86 -5.48
C GLN A 233 1.52 -9.81 -5.25
N PHE A 234 0.39 -10.23 -4.68
CA PHE A 234 -0.81 -9.43 -4.42
C PHE A 234 -1.54 -8.89 -5.66
N THR A 235 -1.05 -9.16 -6.87
CA THR A 235 -1.69 -8.70 -8.10
C THR A 235 -2.05 -9.83 -9.07
N ASN A 236 -1.84 -11.07 -8.64
CA ASN A 236 -2.01 -12.27 -9.47
C ASN A 236 -3.43 -12.48 -10.00
N ASN A 237 -4.44 -11.91 -9.35
CA ASN A 237 -5.83 -11.94 -9.80
C ASN A 237 -6.32 -10.59 -10.37
N ASP A 238 -5.43 -9.61 -10.56
CA ASP A 238 -5.77 -8.33 -11.21
C ASP A 238 -5.06 -8.20 -12.56
N PRO A 239 -5.74 -8.58 -13.67
CA PRO A 239 -5.13 -8.56 -15.00
C PRO A 239 -4.83 -7.15 -15.52
N ARG A 240 -5.50 -6.11 -15.01
CA ARG A 240 -5.16 -4.71 -15.33
C ARG A 240 -3.81 -4.33 -14.73
N ALA A 241 -3.56 -4.75 -13.50
CA ALA A 241 -2.30 -4.53 -12.80
C ALA A 241 -1.12 -5.21 -13.51
N TRP A 242 -1.26 -6.49 -13.92
CA TRP A 242 -0.24 -7.18 -14.72
C TRP A 242 0.08 -6.43 -16.00
N SER A 243 -0.97 -6.06 -16.71
CA SER A 243 -0.84 -5.40 -18.00
C SER A 243 -0.14 -4.04 -17.88
N THR A 244 -0.45 -3.28 -16.84
CA THR A 244 0.14 -1.96 -16.58
C THR A 244 1.63 -2.03 -16.28
N ILE A 245 2.08 -2.94 -15.44
CA ILE A 245 3.51 -3.05 -15.08
C ILE A 245 4.39 -3.56 -16.23
N PHE A 246 3.82 -4.28 -17.18
CA PHE A 246 4.57 -4.79 -18.33
C PHE A 246 4.75 -3.73 -19.43
N GLY A 247 3.73 -3.03 -19.78
CA GLY A 247 3.74 -2.31 -21.05
C GLY A 247 3.17 -0.91 -21.04
N GLY A 248 2.91 -0.34 -19.87
CA GLY A 248 2.52 1.04 -19.83
C GLY A 248 1.09 1.30 -19.34
N SER A 249 0.86 2.57 -19.11
CA SER A 249 -0.43 3.09 -18.72
C SER A 249 -1.52 2.75 -19.70
N GLY A 250 -2.73 2.55 -19.21
CA GLY A 250 -3.88 2.25 -20.02
C GLY A 250 -5.17 2.39 -19.21
N SER A 251 -6.31 2.24 -19.88
CA SER A 251 -7.61 2.26 -19.22
C SER A 251 -8.52 1.23 -19.85
N ILE A 252 -9.29 0.56 -19.02
CA ILE A 252 -10.40 -0.30 -19.46
C ILE A 252 -11.59 0.53 -20.01
N VAL A 253 -11.61 1.82 -19.67
CA VAL A 253 -12.62 2.78 -20.14
C VAL A 253 -12.04 3.62 -21.26
N GLY A 254 -12.74 3.68 -22.39
CA GLY A 254 -12.37 4.54 -23.51
C GLY A 254 -12.50 6.03 -23.20
N ASP A 255 -11.93 6.88 -24.05
CA ASP A 255 -11.91 8.34 -23.89
C ASP A 255 -13.32 8.98 -23.81
N ASP A 256 -14.34 8.27 -24.23
CA ASP A 256 -15.75 8.71 -24.15
C ASP A 256 -16.37 8.48 -22.76
N GLY A 257 -15.64 7.83 -21.84
CA GLY A 257 -16.08 7.53 -20.50
C GLY A 257 -17.11 6.41 -20.38
N SER A 258 -17.43 5.71 -21.47
CA SER A 258 -18.54 4.73 -21.53
C SER A 258 -18.21 3.46 -22.31
N THR A 259 -17.25 3.50 -23.22
CA THR A 259 -16.87 2.34 -24.02
C THR A 259 -15.86 1.48 -23.28
N ALA A 260 -16.16 0.19 -23.13
CA ALA A 260 -15.20 -0.77 -22.58
C ALA A 260 -14.13 -1.12 -23.64
N GLN A 261 -12.89 -1.19 -23.20
CA GLN A 261 -11.76 -1.58 -24.04
C GLN A 261 -10.72 -2.36 -23.26
N TRP A 262 -9.80 -3.02 -23.97
CA TRP A 262 -8.55 -3.55 -23.45
C TRP A 262 -7.44 -3.08 -24.38
N PRO A 263 -6.56 -2.15 -23.94
CA PRO A 263 -5.51 -1.59 -24.77
C PRO A 263 -4.57 -2.68 -25.34
N ASP A 264 -4.01 -2.46 -26.55
CA ASP A 264 -3.15 -3.45 -27.19
C ASP A 264 -1.89 -3.76 -26.35
N ASN A 265 -1.26 -2.75 -25.78
CA ASN A 265 -0.11 -2.92 -24.86
C ASN A 265 -0.47 -3.75 -23.61
N TRP A 266 -1.71 -3.71 -23.16
CA TRP A 266 -2.19 -4.54 -22.07
C TRP A 266 -2.36 -6.00 -22.47
N ARG A 267 -2.69 -6.28 -23.76
CA ARG A 267 -2.74 -7.65 -24.28
C ARG A 267 -1.37 -8.32 -24.26
N ASP A 268 -0.32 -7.57 -24.61
CA ASP A 268 1.06 -8.05 -24.57
C ASP A 268 1.50 -8.36 -23.13
N GLY A 269 1.16 -7.49 -22.18
CA GLY A 269 1.42 -7.72 -20.77
C GLY A 269 0.71 -8.97 -20.23
N LEU A 270 -0.57 -9.10 -20.57
CA LEU A 270 -1.36 -10.28 -20.18
C LEU A 270 -0.76 -11.57 -20.73
N GLN A 271 -0.31 -11.54 -22.03
CA GLN A 271 0.36 -12.67 -22.67
C GLN A 271 1.65 -13.04 -21.93
N PHE A 272 2.48 -12.04 -21.60
CA PHE A 272 3.75 -12.26 -20.87
C PHE A 272 3.52 -13.00 -19.55
N PHE A 273 2.60 -12.54 -18.72
CA PHE A 273 2.34 -13.17 -17.42
C PHE A 273 1.66 -14.53 -17.56
N TYR A 274 0.77 -14.69 -18.53
CA TYR A 274 0.11 -15.97 -18.80
C TYR A 274 1.10 -17.03 -19.31
N ASP A 275 1.97 -16.67 -20.26
CA ASP A 275 3.02 -17.55 -20.75
C ASP A 275 4.04 -17.88 -19.66
N GLY A 276 4.36 -16.90 -18.81
CA GLY A 276 5.22 -17.08 -17.64
C GLY A 276 4.73 -18.17 -16.70
N MET A 277 3.41 -18.30 -16.52
CA MET A 277 2.80 -19.35 -15.70
C MET A 277 2.71 -20.70 -16.43
N TRP A 278 2.20 -20.70 -17.68
CA TRP A 278 1.71 -21.93 -18.31
C TRP A 278 2.61 -22.49 -19.42
N THR A 279 3.57 -21.71 -19.89
CA THR A 279 4.51 -22.08 -20.96
C THR A 279 5.96 -22.12 -20.48
N ASP A 280 6.39 -21.03 -19.84
CA ASP A 280 7.76 -20.87 -19.34
C ASP A 280 7.94 -21.43 -17.92
N HIS A 281 6.85 -21.54 -17.17
CA HIS A 281 6.81 -21.99 -15.78
C HIS A 281 7.67 -21.15 -14.81
N ILE A 282 7.94 -19.90 -15.15
CA ILE A 282 8.76 -18.98 -14.36
C ILE A 282 7.97 -18.25 -13.28
N ILE A 283 6.63 -18.22 -13.41
CA ILE A 283 5.68 -17.60 -12.47
C ILE A 283 4.82 -18.72 -11.88
N PRO A 284 4.64 -18.78 -10.56
CA PRO A 284 3.80 -19.82 -9.96
C PRO A 284 2.33 -19.64 -10.29
N THR A 285 1.65 -20.74 -10.58
CA THR A 285 0.20 -20.80 -10.71
C THR A 285 -0.47 -20.70 -9.33
N LYS A 286 -1.79 -20.41 -9.30
CA LYS A 286 -2.57 -20.39 -8.05
C LYS A 286 -2.37 -21.66 -7.21
N ALA A 287 -2.38 -22.81 -7.84
CA ALA A 287 -2.25 -24.10 -7.13
C ALA A 287 -0.85 -24.30 -6.53
N GLU A 288 0.18 -23.78 -7.18
CA GLU A 288 1.56 -23.83 -6.69
C GLU A 288 1.77 -22.85 -5.55
N LEU A 289 1.26 -21.62 -5.65
CA LEU A 289 1.30 -20.65 -4.54
C LEU A 289 0.54 -21.18 -3.32
N ASP A 290 -0.67 -21.70 -3.47
CA ASP A 290 -1.44 -22.28 -2.36
C ASP A 290 -0.70 -23.44 -1.67
N ALA A 291 0.17 -24.14 -2.38
CA ALA A 291 0.95 -25.24 -1.84
C ALA A 291 2.18 -24.79 -1.05
N ILE A 292 2.76 -23.62 -1.37
CA ILE A 292 3.97 -23.12 -0.73
C ILE A 292 3.68 -22.03 0.30
N GLU A 293 2.67 -21.21 0.08
CA GLU A 293 2.32 -20.07 0.93
C GLU A 293 0.84 -19.68 0.78
N PRO A 294 -0.05 -20.29 1.57
CA PRO A 294 -1.49 -20.03 1.48
C PRO A 294 -1.89 -18.61 1.92
N ASP A 295 -1.05 -17.93 2.69
CA ASP A 295 -1.35 -16.59 3.23
C ASP A 295 -0.90 -15.44 2.28
N GLY A 296 -0.32 -15.79 1.11
CA GLY A 296 -0.07 -14.83 0.04
C GLY A 296 1.29 -14.10 0.10
N ASN A 297 2.16 -14.42 1.04
CA ASN A 297 3.52 -13.84 1.15
C ASN A 297 4.56 -14.72 0.45
N SER A 298 4.43 -14.91 -0.87
CA SER A 298 5.22 -15.86 -1.65
C SER A 298 6.73 -15.62 -1.56
N PHE A 299 7.18 -14.37 -1.61
CA PHE A 299 8.59 -14.02 -1.50
C PHE A 299 9.20 -14.45 -0.16
N ASN A 300 8.45 -14.39 0.94
CA ASN A 300 8.90 -14.82 2.27
C ASN A 300 9.22 -16.32 2.37
N THR A 301 8.78 -17.13 1.41
CA THR A 301 9.12 -18.55 1.36
C THR A 301 10.59 -18.78 1.01
N GLY A 302 11.30 -17.78 0.46
CA GLY A 302 12.63 -17.89 -0.09
C GLY A 302 12.69 -18.68 -1.41
N ARG A 303 11.52 -18.99 -2.01
CA ARG A 303 11.38 -19.78 -3.25
C ARG A 303 11.04 -18.93 -4.47
N ILE A 304 10.94 -17.61 -4.31
CA ILE A 304 10.76 -16.64 -5.39
C ILE A 304 12.05 -15.84 -5.54
N ALA A 305 12.62 -15.81 -6.73
CA ALA A 305 13.88 -15.11 -6.97
C ALA A 305 13.69 -13.60 -7.18
N MET A 306 12.67 -13.21 -7.94
CA MET A 306 12.26 -11.83 -8.18
C MET A 306 10.76 -11.69 -7.96
N ASP A 307 10.35 -10.62 -7.29
CA ASP A 307 8.92 -10.37 -7.03
C ASP A 307 8.57 -8.91 -7.27
N VAL A 308 7.58 -8.67 -8.13
CA VAL A 308 7.08 -7.33 -8.41
C VAL A 308 6.04 -6.95 -7.39
N VAL A 309 6.43 -6.17 -6.40
CA VAL A 309 5.57 -5.74 -5.29
C VAL A 309 5.75 -4.25 -5.04
N HIS A 310 4.82 -3.68 -4.31
CA HIS A 310 4.86 -2.28 -3.92
C HIS A 310 5.66 -2.04 -2.64
N GLN A 311 5.95 -0.76 -2.37
CA GLN A 311 6.65 -0.30 -1.17
C GLN A 311 6.03 -0.84 0.14
N TRP A 312 4.70 -1.02 0.22
CA TRP A 312 4.05 -1.52 1.44
C TRP A 312 4.58 -2.89 1.91
N TYR A 313 5.16 -3.70 1.01
CA TYR A 313 5.63 -5.03 1.37
C TYR A 313 6.69 -5.03 2.47
N THR A 314 7.33 -3.89 2.72
CA THR A 314 8.26 -3.70 3.84
C THR A 314 7.62 -3.96 5.20
N CYS A 315 6.27 -3.90 5.33
CA CYS A 315 5.55 -4.31 6.53
C CYS A 315 5.78 -5.78 6.88
N CYS A 316 5.90 -6.62 5.85
CA CYS A 316 5.63 -8.05 5.95
C CYS A 316 6.84 -8.92 5.54
N LEU A 317 8.00 -8.33 5.24
CA LEU A 317 9.24 -9.03 4.91
C LEU A 317 9.85 -9.68 6.15
N ALA A 318 9.78 -11.01 6.23
CA ALA A 318 10.27 -11.76 7.39
C ALA A 318 11.04 -13.05 7.05
N GLY A 319 10.84 -13.63 5.88
CA GLY A 319 11.32 -14.98 5.53
C GLY A 319 12.66 -15.02 4.80
N VAL A 320 13.01 -13.97 4.07
CA VAL A 320 14.25 -13.87 3.28
C VAL A 320 15.25 -12.99 4.01
N SER A 321 16.42 -13.53 4.32
CA SER A 321 17.44 -12.85 5.14
C SER A 321 18.43 -11.99 4.35
N ASP A 322 18.50 -12.17 3.03
CA ASP A 322 19.41 -11.44 2.14
C ASP A 322 18.67 -11.09 0.83
N TRP A 323 18.18 -9.86 0.76
CA TRP A 323 17.41 -9.34 -0.34
C TRP A 323 17.74 -7.88 -0.60
N ASP A 324 17.34 -7.40 -1.77
CA ASP A 324 17.45 -6.01 -2.15
C ASP A 324 16.33 -5.65 -3.13
N VAL A 325 16.34 -4.44 -3.66
CA VAL A 325 15.33 -3.94 -4.60
C VAL A 325 15.95 -3.46 -5.89
N ALA A 326 15.20 -3.55 -6.99
CA ALA A 326 15.62 -3.17 -8.32
C ALA A 326 14.55 -2.37 -9.04
N VAL A 327 14.97 -1.54 -10.02
CA VAL A 327 14.04 -0.77 -10.85
C VAL A 327 13.23 -1.71 -11.75
N LEU A 328 12.01 -1.30 -12.09
CA LEU A 328 11.23 -2.02 -13.09
C LEU A 328 11.87 -1.94 -14.47
N PRO A 329 11.75 -3.00 -15.27
CA PRO A 329 12.31 -3.03 -16.62
C PRO A 329 11.50 -2.16 -17.59
N THR A 330 12.13 -1.81 -18.70
CA THR A 330 11.47 -1.12 -19.81
C THR A 330 10.51 -2.06 -20.54
N GLY A 331 9.31 -1.58 -20.78
CA GLY A 331 8.30 -2.28 -21.57
C GLY A 331 8.58 -2.28 -23.08
N PRO A 332 7.77 -3.02 -23.87
CA PRO A 332 7.95 -3.15 -25.32
C PRO A 332 7.85 -1.83 -26.07
N ASP A 333 7.13 -0.85 -25.54
CA ASP A 333 6.98 0.49 -26.11
C ASP A 333 8.11 1.47 -25.75
N GLY A 334 9.11 1.00 -24.97
CA GLY A 334 10.24 1.79 -24.50
C GLY A 334 9.94 2.62 -23.25
N THR A 335 8.81 2.41 -22.59
CA THR A 335 8.45 3.07 -21.33
C THR A 335 8.71 2.18 -20.13
N ILE A 336 8.88 2.81 -18.96
CA ILE A 336 8.84 2.14 -17.65
C ILE A 336 7.52 2.56 -17.02
N THR A 337 6.81 1.62 -16.41
CA THR A 337 5.59 1.95 -15.67
C THR A 337 5.60 1.28 -14.32
N SER A 338 5.72 2.08 -13.29
CA SER A 338 5.49 1.67 -11.91
C SER A 338 4.02 1.82 -11.60
N LYS A 339 3.36 0.71 -11.35
CA LYS A 339 2.01 0.74 -10.81
C LYS A 339 2.04 1.48 -9.48
N LEU A 340 1.27 2.57 -9.38
CA LEU A 340 1.25 3.42 -8.19
C LEU A 340 -0.05 3.22 -7.43
N HIS A 341 0.06 2.84 -6.16
CA HIS A 341 -1.03 2.99 -5.21
C HIS A 341 -0.79 4.22 -4.33
N ALA A 342 -1.87 4.81 -3.87
CA ALA A 342 -1.82 5.93 -2.94
C ALA A 342 -2.99 5.82 -1.97
N ASP A 343 -2.76 6.18 -0.72
CA ASP A 343 -3.76 6.14 0.34
C ASP A 343 -4.04 7.51 0.93
N THR A 344 -5.28 7.68 1.33
CA THR A 344 -5.76 8.77 2.18
C THR A 344 -6.60 8.21 3.33
N VAL A 345 -7.06 9.09 4.19
CA VAL A 345 -8.13 8.85 5.15
C VAL A 345 -9.30 9.75 4.78
N GLY A 346 -10.49 9.18 4.69
CA GLY A 346 -11.72 9.91 4.37
C GLY A 346 -12.58 10.13 5.62
N ILE A 347 -13.26 11.27 5.69
CA ILE A 347 -14.26 11.56 6.70
C ILE A 347 -15.62 11.42 6.04
N LEU A 348 -16.53 10.62 6.61
CA LEU A 348 -17.89 10.49 6.07
C LEU A 348 -18.69 11.76 6.31
N ASP A 349 -19.48 12.17 5.32
CA ASP A 349 -20.36 13.36 5.39
C ASP A 349 -21.51 13.23 6.41
N THR A 350 -21.73 12.02 6.89
CA THR A 350 -22.69 11.68 7.93
C THR A 350 -22.18 11.87 9.35
N THR A 351 -20.88 12.18 9.55
CA THR A 351 -20.33 12.42 10.89
C THR A 351 -21.01 13.63 11.56
N GLU A 352 -21.33 13.49 12.84
CA GLU A 352 -21.84 14.61 13.66
C GLU A 352 -20.70 15.49 14.21
N ASN A 353 -19.44 15.04 14.07
CA ASN A 353 -18.26 15.66 14.70
C ASN A 353 -17.11 15.90 13.69
N PRO A 354 -17.32 16.64 12.60
CA PRO A 354 -16.33 16.80 11.53
C PRO A 354 -14.99 17.43 11.98
N GLU A 355 -15.02 18.33 12.95
CA GLU A 355 -13.81 18.94 13.49
C GLU A 355 -12.94 17.93 14.25
N ALA A 356 -13.54 17.09 15.10
CA ALA A 356 -12.84 16.04 15.82
C ALA A 356 -12.35 14.94 14.87
N ALA A 357 -13.17 14.56 13.89
CA ALA A 357 -12.77 13.62 12.85
C ALA A 357 -11.58 14.13 12.03
N PHE A 358 -11.53 15.42 11.71
CA PHE A 358 -10.39 16.02 11.02
C PHE A 358 -9.11 16.07 11.89
N GLU A 359 -9.23 16.27 13.20
CA GLU A 359 -8.11 16.18 14.13
C GLU A 359 -7.51 14.77 14.13
N VAL A 360 -8.35 13.73 14.16
CA VAL A 360 -7.93 12.32 14.05
C VAL A 360 -7.29 12.03 12.70
N LEU A 361 -7.92 12.44 11.58
CA LEU A 361 -7.33 12.30 10.23
C LEU A 361 -5.94 12.92 10.18
N ASN A 362 -5.80 14.12 10.71
CA ASN A 362 -4.54 14.87 10.69
C ASN A 362 -3.45 14.20 11.54
N TRP A 363 -3.84 13.55 12.63
CA TRP A 363 -2.96 12.73 13.44
C TRP A 363 -2.55 11.43 12.71
N ILE A 364 -3.49 10.69 12.11
CA ILE A 364 -3.20 9.45 11.36
C ILE A 364 -2.15 9.72 10.28
N ARG A 365 -2.41 10.70 9.39
CA ARG A 365 -1.54 10.99 8.24
C ARG A 365 -0.14 11.46 8.59
N GLN A 366 0.07 11.94 9.80
CA GLN A 366 1.37 12.44 10.27
C GLN A 366 2.07 11.49 11.26
N ASN A 367 1.43 10.35 11.59
CA ASN A 367 1.98 9.41 12.55
C ASN A 367 3.05 8.52 11.91
N PRO A 368 4.35 8.72 12.21
CA PRO A 368 5.42 7.97 11.56
C PRO A 368 5.41 6.49 11.92
N THR A 369 4.87 6.12 13.09
CA THR A 369 4.76 4.72 13.53
C THR A 369 3.73 3.98 12.71
N LEU A 370 2.57 4.59 12.44
CA LEU A 370 1.55 4.02 11.55
C LEU A 370 2.07 3.90 10.12
N LEU A 371 2.66 4.99 9.58
CA LEU A 371 3.21 4.97 8.22
C LEU A 371 4.28 3.87 8.06
N GLN A 372 5.17 3.70 9.03
CA GLN A 372 6.16 2.63 8.98
C GLN A 372 5.54 1.24 9.09
N ALA A 373 4.57 1.03 10.00
CA ALA A 373 3.87 -0.24 10.15
C ALA A 373 3.13 -0.66 8.88
N TRP A 374 2.66 0.29 8.11
CA TRP A 374 1.99 0.06 6.81
C TRP A 374 2.95 -0.06 5.64
N GLY A 375 4.27 0.15 5.84
CA GLY A 375 5.23 0.28 4.74
C GLY A 375 4.89 1.45 3.81
N ALA A 376 4.24 2.46 4.35
CA ALA A 376 3.66 3.59 3.65
C ALA A 376 4.69 4.69 3.43
N LEU A 377 5.25 4.77 2.22
CA LEU A 377 6.13 5.89 1.88
C LEU A 377 5.36 7.21 2.03
N PRO A 378 5.81 8.15 2.91
CA PRO A 378 5.09 9.38 3.14
C PRO A 378 4.85 10.19 1.86
N ALA A 379 3.62 10.67 1.66
CA ALA A 379 3.31 11.62 0.60
C ALA A 379 4.05 12.94 0.81
N VAL A 380 4.27 13.33 2.07
CA VAL A 380 5.08 14.50 2.44
C VAL A 380 6.56 14.22 2.16
N VAL A 381 7.13 14.92 1.19
CA VAL A 381 8.50 14.69 0.70
C VAL A 381 9.56 14.78 1.81
N ASP A 382 9.45 15.80 2.68
CA ASP A 382 10.43 16.02 3.76
C ASP A 382 10.43 14.90 4.84
N GLN A 383 9.46 14.00 4.84
CA GLN A 383 9.39 12.87 5.78
C GLN A 383 10.05 11.60 5.24
N ARG A 384 10.35 11.53 3.94
CA ARG A 384 10.86 10.31 3.27
C ARG A 384 12.23 9.89 3.78
N ASP A 385 13.15 10.83 4.02
CA ASP A 385 14.47 10.50 4.57
C ASP A 385 14.38 9.82 5.94
N ALA A 386 13.48 10.30 6.81
CA ALA A 386 13.27 9.70 8.12
C ALA A 386 12.61 8.31 8.02
N PHE A 387 11.71 8.12 7.06
CA PHE A 387 11.07 6.84 6.78
C PHE A 387 12.10 5.79 6.31
N PHE A 388 12.97 6.13 5.35
CA PHE A 388 14.01 5.22 4.88
C PHE A 388 15.05 4.93 5.97
N ALA A 389 15.40 5.90 6.79
CA ALA A 389 16.30 5.66 7.93
C ALA A 389 15.69 4.67 8.95
N ALA A 390 14.38 4.70 9.15
CA ALA A 390 13.68 3.73 10.00
C ALA A 390 13.65 2.33 9.37
N LEU A 391 13.49 2.22 8.04
CA LEU A 391 13.60 0.95 7.33
C LEU A 391 15.04 0.38 7.39
N ASP A 392 16.07 1.20 7.28
CA ASP A 392 17.47 0.77 7.46
C ASP A 392 17.71 0.20 8.86
N GLU A 393 17.11 0.80 9.89
CA GLU A 393 17.18 0.26 11.25
C GLU A 393 16.44 -1.08 11.36
N GLN A 394 15.23 -1.16 10.80
CA GLN A 394 14.38 -2.35 10.79
C GLN A 394 15.06 -3.55 10.12
N PHE A 395 15.72 -3.33 8.98
CA PHE A 395 16.31 -4.38 8.16
C PHE A 395 17.82 -4.55 8.37
N THR A 396 18.41 -3.90 9.38
CA THR A 396 19.85 -4.11 9.70
C THR A 396 20.17 -5.61 9.86
N PRO A 397 21.24 -6.19 9.22
CA PRO A 397 22.37 -5.48 8.60
C PRO A 397 22.30 -5.29 7.08
N LEU A 398 21.13 -5.39 6.46
CA LEU A 398 21.01 -5.20 5.01
C LEU A 398 21.27 -3.73 4.64
N GLU A 399 21.88 -3.54 3.48
CA GLU A 399 22.04 -2.24 2.81
C GLU A 399 21.12 -2.28 1.59
N VAL A 400 19.88 -1.76 1.73
CA VAL A 400 18.84 -1.81 0.69
C VAL A 400 18.88 -0.53 -0.16
N ALA A 401 18.75 -0.68 -1.47
CA ALA A 401 18.78 0.43 -2.42
C ALA A 401 17.46 1.22 -2.44
N TRP A 402 17.08 1.87 -1.33
CA TRP A 402 15.82 2.62 -1.20
C TRP A 402 15.64 3.75 -2.22
N SER A 403 16.71 4.20 -2.90
CA SER A 403 16.63 5.13 -4.02
C SER A 403 15.69 4.63 -5.12
N VAL A 404 15.59 3.30 -5.32
CA VAL A 404 14.67 2.66 -6.26
C VAL A 404 13.22 3.07 -6.00
N SER A 405 12.77 3.07 -4.74
CA SER A 405 11.42 3.51 -4.39
C SER A 405 11.13 4.95 -4.85
N THR A 406 12.07 5.86 -4.61
CA THR A 406 11.92 7.26 -5.04
C THR A 406 12.00 7.40 -6.56
N LEU A 407 12.88 6.62 -7.24
CA LEU A 407 12.99 6.63 -8.69
C LEU A 407 11.69 6.17 -9.35
N MET A 408 11.07 5.10 -8.83
CA MET A 408 9.85 4.54 -9.40
C MET A 408 8.62 5.45 -9.26
N LEU A 409 8.60 6.39 -8.31
CA LEU A 409 7.59 7.45 -8.28
C LEU A 409 7.61 8.36 -9.51
N GLY A 410 8.72 8.42 -10.24
CA GLY A 410 8.84 9.18 -11.48
C GLY A 410 8.15 8.53 -12.70
N TYR A 411 7.62 7.31 -12.55
CA TYR A 411 7.04 6.51 -13.63
C TYR A 411 5.64 5.96 -13.30
N PRO A 412 4.72 6.77 -12.75
CA PRO A 412 3.41 6.28 -12.35
C PRO A 412 2.58 5.86 -13.56
N ASP A 413 1.65 4.95 -13.35
CA ASP A 413 0.61 4.64 -14.32
C ASP A 413 -0.44 5.77 -14.37
N VAL A 414 -0.57 6.41 -15.53
CA VAL A 414 -1.53 7.51 -15.76
C VAL A 414 -2.26 7.28 -17.10
N PRO A 415 -3.57 7.03 -17.08
CA PRO A 415 -4.43 6.91 -15.89
C PRO A 415 -4.09 5.69 -15.05
N SER A 416 -4.43 5.72 -13.77
CA SER A 416 -4.26 4.56 -12.88
C SER A 416 -5.06 3.37 -13.40
N HIS A 417 -4.49 2.16 -13.29
CA HIS A 417 -5.19 0.90 -13.59
C HIS A 417 -6.44 0.72 -12.70
N GLU A 418 -6.51 1.37 -11.55
CA GLU A 418 -7.68 1.40 -10.67
C GLU A 418 -8.65 2.55 -10.96
N ALA A 419 -8.43 3.31 -12.05
CA ALA A 419 -9.28 4.45 -12.39
C ALA A 419 -10.77 4.04 -12.54
N SER A 420 -11.63 5.04 -12.36
CA SER A 420 -13.08 4.88 -12.33
C SER A 420 -13.62 4.13 -13.55
N MET A 421 -14.59 3.26 -13.30
CA MET A 421 -15.35 2.54 -14.30
C MET A 421 -16.86 2.77 -14.07
N PRO A 422 -17.68 2.85 -15.12
CA PRO A 422 -19.13 2.76 -14.94
C PRO A 422 -19.50 1.47 -14.18
N ASN A 423 -20.47 1.57 -13.26
CA ASN A 423 -20.90 0.45 -12.39
C ASN A 423 -19.72 -0.27 -11.73
N PHE A 424 -18.87 0.52 -11.06
CA PHE A 424 -17.54 0.12 -10.60
C PHE A 424 -17.51 -1.21 -9.84
N VAL A 425 -18.45 -1.43 -8.90
CA VAL A 425 -18.45 -2.62 -8.04
C VAL A 425 -18.57 -3.89 -8.87
N GLU A 426 -19.52 -3.93 -9.80
CA GLU A 426 -19.78 -5.06 -10.68
C GLU A 426 -18.65 -5.25 -11.71
N ALA A 427 -18.15 -4.14 -12.26
CA ALA A 427 -17.04 -4.17 -13.22
C ALA A 427 -15.74 -4.66 -12.56
N ASN A 428 -15.46 -4.21 -11.34
CA ASN A 428 -14.29 -4.66 -10.60
C ASN A 428 -14.38 -6.16 -10.22
N ALA A 429 -15.56 -6.63 -9.81
CA ALA A 429 -15.78 -8.05 -9.55
C ALA A 429 -15.57 -8.89 -10.82
N ALA A 430 -16.05 -8.42 -11.99
CA ALA A 430 -15.84 -9.10 -13.26
C ALA A 430 -14.36 -9.15 -13.67
N ASN A 431 -13.58 -8.11 -13.39
CA ASN A 431 -12.12 -8.11 -13.59
C ASN A 431 -11.42 -9.15 -12.70
N GLY A 432 -11.79 -9.23 -11.42
CA GLY A 432 -11.24 -10.24 -10.50
C GLY A 432 -11.57 -11.68 -10.91
N GLU A 433 -12.80 -11.95 -11.40
CA GLU A 433 -13.17 -13.26 -11.96
C GLU A 433 -12.37 -13.61 -13.22
N PHE A 434 -12.13 -12.62 -14.09
CA PHE A 434 -11.29 -12.79 -15.27
C PHE A 434 -9.84 -13.11 -14.89
N GLY A 435 -9.24 -12.35 -13.98
CA GLY A 435 -7.89 -12.63 -13.47
C GLY A 435 -7.78 -14.02 -12.83
N SER A 436 -8.73 -14.37 -11.98
CA SER A 436 -8.78 -15.71 -11.35
C SER A 436 -8.86 -16.84 -12.38
N ARG A 437 -9.61 -16.65 -13.48
CA ARG A 437 -9.68 -17.60 -14.59
C ARG A 437 -8.34 -17.79 -15.29
N LEU A 438 -7.63 -16.70 -15.56
CA LEU A 438 -6.31 -16.73 -16.18
C LEU A 438 -5.29 -17.45 -15.30
N TRP A 439 -5.36 -17.21 -14.00
CA TRP A 439 -4.42 -17.75 -13.02
C TRP A 439 -4.65 -19.23 -12.68
N THR A 440 -5.84 -19.75 -12.99
CA THR A 440 -6.22 -21.13 -12.64
C THR A 440 -6.42 -22.06 -13.84
N THR A 441 -6.40 -21.55 -15.09
CA THR A 441 -6.79 -22.34 -16.26
C THR A 441 -5.72 -22.31 -17.34
N PRO A 442 -5.05 -23.44 -17.65
CA PRO A 442 -4.08 -23.52 -18.74
C PRO A 442 -4.76 -23.59 -20.12
N GLY A 443 -4.02 -23.23 -21.18
CA GLY A 443 -4.40 -23.45 -22.57
C GLY A 443 -5.55 -22.59 -23.08
N LEU A 444 -5.77 -21.41 -22.46
CA LEU A 444 -6.75 -20.43 -22.93
C LEU A 444 -6.28 -19.75 -24.21
N ASP A 445 -7.22 -19.42 -25.07
CA ASP A 445 -7.03 -18.48 -26.18
C ASP A 445 -7.21 -17.05 -25.62
N LEU A 446 -6.10 -16.42 -25.22
CA LEU A 446 -6.13 -15.11 -24.55
C LEU A 446 -6.83 -14.03 -25.37
N GLN A 447 -6.69 -14.04 -26.70
CA GLN A 447 -7.39 -13.06 -27.54
C GLN A 447 -8.91 -13.23 -27.40
N ALA A 448 -9.39 -14.45 -27.48
CA ALA A 448 -10.82 -14.75 -27.33
C ALA A 448 -11.32 -14.46 -25.90
N GLU A 449 -10.52 -14.75 -24.88
CA GLU A 449 -10.87 -14.48 -23.47
C GLU A 449 -10.96 -12.97 -23.19
N VAL A 450 -10.01 -12.18 -23.70
CA VAL A 450 -10.02 -10.71 -23.57
C VAL A 450 -11.20 -10.10 -24.30
N ASP A 451 -11.49 -10.56 -25.54
CA ASP A 451 -12.62 -10.03 -26.32
C ASP A 451 -13.96 -10.34 -25.62
N ALA A 452 -14.11 -11.55 -25.08
CA ALA A 452 -15.30 -11.93 -24.29
C ALA A 452 -15.41 -11.11 -22.98
N HIS A 453 -14.26 -10.82 -22.35
CA HIS A 453 -14.23 -9.99 -21.14
C HIS A 453 -14.63 -8.55 -21.44
N VAL A 454 -14.14 -7.95 -22.52
CA VAL A 454 -14.52 -6.59 -22.96
C VAL A 454 -16.02 -6.52 -23.26
N GLU A 455 -16.60 -7.53 -23.95
CA GLU A 455 -18.06 -7.61 -24.14
C GLU A 455 -18.83 -7.65 -22.82
N ARG A 456 -18.34 -8.43 -21.85
CA ARG A 456 -18.95 -8.53 -20.52
C ARG A 456 -18.91 -7.20 -19.77
N ILE A 457 -17.74 -6.52 -19.77
CA ILE A 457 -17.54 -5.22 -19.11
C ILE A 457 -18.44 -4.17 -19.78
N GLN A 458 -18.54 -4.16 -21.12
CA GLN A 458 -19.45 -3.24 -21.82
C GLN A 458 -20.90 -3.47 -21.38
N GLY A 459 -21.33 -4.72 -21.25
CA GLY A 459 -22.66 -5.04 -20.75
C GLY A 459 -22.93 -4.46 -19.35
N ILE A 460 -21.91 -4.48 -18.46
CA ILE A 460 -22.00 -3.88 -17.14
C ILE A 460 -22.03 -2.35 -17.23
N PHE A 461 -21.18 -1.74 -18.09
CA PHE A 461 -21.17 -0.28 -18.28
C PHE A 461 -22.52 0.26 -18.79
N ASP A 462 -23.25 -0.53 -19.59
CA ASP A 462 -24.54 -0.15 -20.19
C ASP A 462 -25.72 -0.30 -19.18
N GLU A 463 -25.51 -0.92 -18.02
CA GLU A 463 -26.56 -1.03 -17.01
C GLU A 463 -26.87 0.35 -16.40
N PRO A 464 -28.14 0.66 -16.13
CA PRO A 464 -28.48 1.90 -15.44
C PRO A 464 -27.97 1.85 -14.00
N GLY A 465 -27.14 2.81 -13.64
CA GLY A 465 -26.60 2.98 -12.29
C GLY A 465 -27.63 3.33 -11.22
#